data_353b0bda97a7310743ed192a959e5e5a
#
_entry.id   353b0bda97a7310743ed192a959e5e5a
#
_cell.length_a   1.000
_cell.length_b   1.000
_cell.length_c   1.000
_cell.angle_alpha   90.00
_cell.angle_beta   90.00
_cell.angle_gamma   90.00
#
_symmetry.space_group_name_H-M   'P 1'
#
loop_
_entity.id
_entity.type
_entity.pdbx_description
1 polymer ?
#
loop_
_entity_poly.entity_id
_entity_poly.type
_entity_poly.pdbx_seq_one_letter_code
_entity_poly.pdbx_strand_id
1 'polypeptide(L)'
;MKRHSFYQEAKRLFDYCDQRNIKTYISAISIATINYLLSKSYRKDEVKRILEIIYDITEILPFYKEIIFTAHYSNFKDLEDGFQYFTAKENNINIIITRNQKDFRVDDISILTPKQFLRTF
;
A
#
# COMPACT_ATOMS: atom_id res chain seq x y z
N MET A 1 9.62 -18.00 -4.47
CA MET A 1 8.26 -18.55 -4.68
C MET A 1 7.21 -17.57 -4.19
N LYS A 2 7.08 -17.38 -2.90
CA LYS A 2 6.09 -16.45 -2.35
C LYS A 2 6.27 -15.02 -2.88
N ARG A 3 7.50 -14.60 -3.03
CA ARG A 3 7.85 -13.28 -3.50
C ARG A 3 7.48 -13.05 -4.96
N HIS A 4 7.73 -14.07 -5.78
CA HIS A 4 7.39 -14.02 -7.19
C HIS A 4 5.87 -13.95 -7.39
N SER A 5 5.14 -14.74 -6.61
CA SER A 5 3.68 -14.74 -6.61
C SER A 5 3.13 -13.36 -6.17
N PHE A 6 3.74 -12.76 -5.17
CA PHE A 6 3.37 -11.44 -4.68
C PHE A 6 3.55 -10.38 -5.77
N TYR A 7 4.68 -10.41 -6.47
CA TYR A 7 4.97 -9.47 -7.54
C TYR A 7 3.94 -9.58 -8.66
N GLN A 8 3.62 -10.79 -9.07
CA GLN A 8 2.63 -11.01 -10.13
C GLN A 8 1.24 -10.53 -9.72
N GLU A 9 0.87 -10.74 -8.47
CA GLU A 9 -0.41 -10.29 -7.93
C GLU A 9 -0.49 -8.76 -7.93
N ALA A 10 0.57 -8.09 -7.50
CA ALA A 10 0.64 -6.64 -7.49
C ALA A 10 0.58 -6.09 -8.92
N LYS A 11 1.33 -6.68 -9.84
CA LYS A 11 1.32 -6.26 -11.23
C LYS A 11 -0.08 -6.36 -11.84
N ARG A 12 -0.76 -7.46 -11.58
CA ARG A 12 -2.13 -7.66 -12.07
C ARG A 12 -3.08 -6.60 -11.51
N LEU A 13 -2.93 -6.28 -10.25
CA LEU A 13 -3.75 -5.25 -9.60
C LEU A 13 -3.55 -3.89 -10.25
N PHE A 14 -2.31 -3.49 -10.47
CA PHE A 14 -2.00 -2.20 -11.07
C PHE A 14 -2.46 -2.14 -12.53
N ASP A 15 -2.25 -3.22 -13.29
CA ASP A 15 -2.72 -3.28 -14.67
C ASP A 15 -4.24 -3.16 -14.74
N TYR A 16 -4.94 -3.82 -13.85
CA TYR A 16 -6.40 -3.77 -13.77
C TYR A 16 -6.88 -2.35 -13.50
N CYS A 17 -6.27 -1.67 -12.55
CA CYS A 17 -6.65 -0.31 -12.21
C CYS A 17 -6.34 0.66 -13.34
N ASP A 18 -5.19 0.50 -13.99
CA ASP A 18 -4.80 1.35 -15.10
C ASP A 18 -5.78 1.25 -16.27
N GLN A 19 -6.17 0.03 -16.61
CA GLN A 19 -7.12 -0.20 -17.71
C GLN A 19 -8.49 0.38 -17.45
N ARG A 20 -8.87 0.54 -16.18
CA ARG A 20 -10.19 1.04 -15.80
C ARG A 20 -10.18 2.46 -15.29
N ASN A 21 -9.05 3.15 -15.40
CA ASN A 21 -8.88 4.51 -14.91
C ASN A 21 -9.18 4.64 -13.41
N ILE A 22 -8.87 3.60 -12.65
CA ILE A 22 -8.95 3.64 -11.20
C ILE A 22 -7.63 4.19 -10.67
N LYS A 23 -7.72 5.30 -9.95
CA LYS A 23 -6.54 5.95 -9.41
C LYS A 23 -5.99 5.16 -8.23
N THR A 24 -4.68 4.92 -8.23
CA THR A 24 -4.00 4.19 -7.17
C THR A 24 -3.06 5.12 -6.41
N TYR A 25 -2.90 4.83 -5.12
CA TYR A 25 -2.11 5.66 -4.21
C TYR A 25 -1.14 4.78 -3.44
N ILE A 26 -0.02 5.34 -3.08
CA ILE A 26 0.95 4.66 -2.23
C ILE A 26 1.46 5.67 -1.18
N SER A 27 1.59 5.23 0.04
CA SER A 27 2.12 6.09 1.09
C SER A 27 3.63 6.15 1.05
N ALA A 28 4.21 7.23 1.55
CA ALA A 28 5.67 7.36 1.65
C ALA A 28 6.25 6.24 2.52
N ILE A 29 5.53 5.81 3.55
CA ILE A 29 5.96 4.70 4.42
C ILE A 29 6.02 3.40 3.62
N SER A 30 5.03 3.15 2.77
CA SER A 30 5.01 1.93 1.94
C SER A 30 6.19 1.88 0.98
N ILE A 31 6.59 3.01 0.43
CA ILE A 31 7.75 3.06 -0.47
C ILE A 31 9.00 2.59 0.26
N ALA A 32 9.23 3.09 1.48
CA ALA A 32 10.38 2.68 2.28
C ALA A 32 10.34 1.17 2.58
N THR A 33 9.17 0.65 2.94
CA THR A 33 8.99 -0.76 3.22
C THR A 33 9.25 -1.62 1.99
N ILE A 34 8.70 -1.22 0.84
CA ILE A 34 8.91 -1.94 -0.42
C ILE A 34 10.39 -1.94 -0.79
N ASN A 35 11.06 -0.80 -0.67
CA ASN A 35 12.49 -0.71 -0.92
C ASN A 35 13.27 -1.70 -0.06
N TYR A 36 12.98 -1.76 1.22
CA TYR A 36 13.62 -2.67 2.15
C TYR A 36 13.41 -4.14 1.74
N LEU A 37 12.16 -4.50 1.44
CA LEU A 37 11.83 -5.88 1.08
C LEU A 37 12.45 -6.29 -0.25
N LEU A 38 12.42 -5.44 -1.26
CA LEU A 38 13.02 -5.73 -2.56
C LEU A 38 14.53 -5.85 -2.46
N SER A 39 15.15 -5.05 -1.59
CA SER A 39 16.61 -5.03 -1.44
C SER A 39 17.16 -6.34 -0.89
N LYS A 40 16.31 -7.18 -0.30
CA LYS A 40 16.72 -8.51 0.17
C LYS A 40 16.95 -9.49 -0.96
N SER A 41 16.44 -9.23 -2.15
CA SER A 41 16.39 -10.23 -3.23
C SER A 41 16.83 -9.72 -4.59
N TYR A 42 16.84 -8.42 -4.77
CA TYR A 42 17.15 -7.79 -6.05
C TYR A 42 18.36 -6.89 -5.90
N ARG A 43 19.06 -6.68 -7.01
CA ARG A 43 20.19 -5.75 -7.03
C ARG A 43 19.67 -4.33 -6.90
N LYS A 44 20.54 -3.44 -6.47
CA LYS A 44 20.20 -2.04 -6.25
C LYS A 44 19.58 -1.38 -7.49
N ASP A 45 20.15 -1.65 -8.66
CA ASP A 45 19.65 -1.09 -9.92
C ASP A 45 18.27 -1.63 -10.28
N GLU A 46 18.01 -2.91 -9.97
CA GLU A 46 16.70 -3.51 -10.20
C GLU A 46 15.65 -2.92 -9.27
N VAL A 47 16.00 -2.75 -7.99
CA VAL A 47 15.08 -2.16 -7.00
C VAL A 47 14.71 -0.74 -7.43
N LYS A 48 15.69 0.03 -7.85
CA LYS A 48 15.47 1.41 -8.29
C LYS A 48 14.50 1.46 -9.48
N ARG A 49 14.68 0.55 -10.44
CA ARG A 49 13.81 0.48 -11.61
C ARG A 49 12.38 0.10 -11.24
N ILE A 50 12.21 -0.86 -10.34
CA ILE A 50 10.88 -1.27 -9.88
C ILE A 50 10.19 -0.11 -9.18
N LEU A 51 10.90 0.61 -8.33
CA LEU A 51 10.33 1.77 -7.64
C LEU A 51 9.94 2.87 -8.62
N GLU A 52 10.74 3.10 -9.65
CA GLU A 52 10.41 4.10 -10.67
C GLU A 52 9.11 3.77 -11.39
N ILE A 53 8.87 2.48 -11.67
CA ILE A 53 7.61 2.05 -12.26
C ILE A 53 6.45 2.36 -11.31
N ILE A 54 6.63 2.06 -10.04
CA ILE A 54 5.59 2.35 -9.02
C ILE A 54 5.30 3.84 -8.95
N TYR A 55 6.33 4.68 -9.01
CA TYR A 55 6.14 6.14 -8.98
C TYR A 55 5.33 6.62 -10.18
N ASP A 56 5.50 6.00 -11.34
CA ASP A 56 4.81 6.40 -12.56
C ASP A 56 3.32 6.04 -12.55
N ILE A 57 2.97 4.95 -11.87
CA ILE A 57 1.59 4.42 -11.93
C ILE A 57 0.76 4.71 -10.70
N THR A 58 1.35 5.32 -9.69
CA THR A 58 0.62 5.66 -8.45
C THR A 58 0.80 7.14 -8.12
N GLU A 59 -0.07 7.64 -7.25
CA GLU A 59 0.13 8.94 -6.64
C GLU A 59 0.70 8.73 -5.25
N ILE A 60 1.81 9.40 -4.94
CA ILE A 60 2.50 9.25 -3.67
C ILE A 60 1.85 10.16 -2.64
N LEU A 61 1.42 9.59 -1.54
CA LEU A 61 0.80 10.34 -0.45
C LEU A 61 1.86 10.75 0.57
N PRO A 62 1.88 12.02 0.97
CA PRO A 62 2.86 12.48 1.95
C PRO A 62 2.57 11.94 3.34
N PHE A 63 3.60 11.96 4.18
CA PHE A 63 3.52 11.50 5.55
C PHE A 63 3.73 12.69 6.48
N TYR A 64 2.71 13.04 7.24
CA TYR A 64 2.72 14.23 8.09
C TYR A 64 2.95 13.87 9.54
N LYS A 65 3.52 14.82 10.27
CA LYS A 65 3.75 14.70 11.71
C LYS A 65 2.46 14.36 12.45
N GLU A 66 1.34 14.96 12.06
CA GLU A 66 0.04 14.75 12.69
C GLU A 66 -0.41 13.28 12.60
N ILE A 67 -0.06 12.61 11.51
CA ILE A 67 -0.38 11.19 11.36
C ILE A 67 0.34 10.36 12.41
N ILE A 68 1.60 10.72 12.71
CA ILE A 68 2.38 10.02 13.72
C ILE A 68 1.68 10.10 15.09
N PHE A 69 1.29 11.30 15.49
CA PHE A 69 0.65 11.49 16.79
C PHE A 69 -0.72 10.83 16.85
N THR A 70 -1.51 10.97 15.80
CA THR A 70 -2.84 10.35 15.74
C THR A 70 -2.73 8.83 15.86
N ALA A 71 -1.80 8.22 15.12
CA ALA A 71 -1.59 6.79 15.19
C ALA A 71 -1.07 6.35 16.57
N HIS A 72 -0.15 7.13 17.13
CA HIS A 72 0.43 6.82 18.44
C HIS A 72 -0.64 6.73 19.54
N TYR A 73 -1.60 7.63 19.53
CA TYR A 73 -2.66 7.68 20.55
C TYR A 73 -3.91 6.88 20.16
N SER A 74 -3.87 6.17 19.03
CA SER A 74 -4.99 5.35 18.57
C SER A 74 -4.96 3.96 19.23
N ASN A 75 -5.95 3.15 18.87
CA ASN A 75 -6.03 1.77 19.34
C ASN A 75 -5.29 0.77 18.44
N PHE A 76 -4.57 1.24 17.43
CA PHE A 76 -3.79 0.35 16.58
C PHE A 76 -2.66 -0.27 17.40
N LYS A 77 -2.54 -1.60 17.32
CA LYS A 77 -1.46 -2.31 17.98
C LYS A 77 -0.13 -2.11 17.28
N ASP A 78 -0.18 -2.06 15.95
CA ASP A 78 0.99 -1.85 15.11
C ASP A 78 0.98 -0.41 14.62
N LEU A 79 2.06 0.33 14.93
CA LEU A 79 2.15 1.74 14.59
C LEU A 79 2.13 1.97 13.09
N GLU A 80 2.79 1.10 12.32
CA GLU A 80 2.83 1.23 10.86
C GLU A 80 1.44 1.07 10.25
N ASP A 81 0.65 0.13 10.74
CA ASP A 81 -0.74 -0.05 10.28
C ASP A 81 -1.56 1.19 10.58
N GLY A 82 -1.33 1.79 11.74
CA GLY A 82 -1.95 3.07 12.09
C GLY A 82 -1.57 4.17 11.11
N PHE A 83 -0.29 4.24 10.74
CA PHE A 83 0.16 5.21 9.74
C PHE A 83 -0.58 5.03 8.42
N GLN A 84 -0.75 3.80 7.96
CA GLN A 84 -1.44 3.52 6.70
C GLN A 84 -2.91 3.93 6.78
N TYR A 85 -3.58 3.57 7.86
CA TYR A 85 -4.99 3.90 8.05
C TYR A 85 -5.22 5.41 8.07
N PHE A 86 -4.45 6.13 8.88
CA PHE A 86 -4.65 7.58 9.03
C PHE A 86 -4.19 8.36 7.81
N THR A 87 -3.20 7.85 7.07
CA THR A 87 -2.84 8.43 5.77
C THR A 87 -4.01 8.33 4.80
N ALA A 88 -4.66 7.17 4.75
CA ALA A 88 -5.82 6.97 3.88
C ALA A 88 -6.97 7.90 4.30
N LYS A 89 -7.25 7.98 5.59
CA LYS A 89 -8.33 8.84 6.10
C LYS A 89 -8.09 10.31 5.75
N GLU A 90 -6.86 10.78 5.94
CA GLU A 90 -6.49 12.17 5.69
C GLU A 90 -6.67 12.54 4.22
N ASN A 91 -6.56 11.59 3.33
CA ASN A 91 -6.65 11.80 1.90
C ASN A 91 -7.97 11.31 1.29
N ASN A 92 -8.97 11.04 2.13
CA ASN A 92 -10.31 10.61 1.71
C ASN A 92 -10.29 9.35 0.85
N ILE A 93 -9.39 8.43 1.16
CA ILE A 93 -9.28 7.15 0.47
C ILE A 93 -10.12 6.14 1.22
N ASN A 94 -10.99 5.43 0.49
CA ASN A 94 -11.99 4.54 1.07
C ASN A 94 -11.64 3.07 1.00
N ILE A 95 -10.56 2.72 0.33
CA ILE A 95 -10.14 1.32 0.16
C ILE A 95 -8.65 1.21 0.44
N ILE A 96 -8.29 0.29 1.33
CA ILE A 96 -6.90 -0.09 1.57
C ILE A 96 -6.71 -1.51 1.08
N ILE A 97 -5.69 -1.73 0.27
CA ILE A 97 -5.34 -3.06 -0.23
C ILE A 97 -4.19 -3.61 0.62
N THR A 98 -4.43 -4.74 1.25
CA THR A 98 -3.41 -5.37 2.11
C THR A 98 -3.58 -6.88 2.11
N ARG A 99 -2.49 -7.59 2.37
CA ARG A 99 -2.56 -9.04 2.55
C ARG A 99 -2.88 -9.42 4.00
N ASN A 100 -2.83 -8.47 4.92
CA ASN A 100 -3.02 -8.69 6.36
C ASN A 100 -4.26 -7.95 6.86
N GLN A 101 -5.43 -8.33 6.34
CA GLN A 101 -6.70 -7.67 6.68
C GLN A 101 -6.98 -7.65 8.17
N LYS A 102 -6.62 -8.70 8.89
CA LYS A 102 -6.90 -8.83 10.32
C LYS A 102 -6.20 -7.77 11.17
N ASP A 103 -5.17 -7.14 10.64
CA ASP A 103 -4.45 -6.10 11.36
C ASP A 103 -5.20 -4.76 11.34
N PHE A 104 -6.22 -4.65 10.48
CA PHE A 104 -7.03 -3.44 10.35
C PHE A 104 -8.44 -3.71 10.84
N ARG A 105 -8.70 -3.41 12.11
CA ARG A 105 -10.02 -3.61 12.72
C ARG A 105 -10.81 -2.30 12.67
N VAL A 106 -11.19 -1.92 11.46
CA VAL A 106 -11.91 -0.67 11.20
C VAL A 106 -13.12 -0.97 10.34
N ASP A 107 -14.14 -0.12 10.40
CA ASP A 107 -15.37 -0.30 9.64
C ASP A 107 -15.70 0.86 8.70
N ASP A 108 -14.89 1.91 8.73
CA ASP A 108 -15.13 3.11 7.90
C ASP A 108 -14.32 3.13 6.61
N ILE A 109 -13.38 2.21 6.45
CA ILE A 109 -12.60 2.01 5.22
C ILE A 109 -12.69 0.54 4.87
N SER A 110 -12.90 0.24 3.58
CA SER A 110 -12.89 -1.15 3.11
C SER A 110 -11.47 -1.68 3.06
N ILE A 111 -11.24 -2.76 3.78
CA ILE A 111 -9.92 -3.42 3.81
C ILE A 111 -10.02 -4.68 2.99
N LEU A 112 -9.35 -4.70 1.85
CA LEU A 112 -9.46 -5.79 0.87
C LEU A 112 -8.09 -6.36 0.56
N THR A 113 -8.05 -7.66 0.27
CA THR A 113 -6.87 -8.25 -0.34
C THR A 113 -6.90 -7.90 -1.84
N PRO A 114 -5.75 -8.00 -2.54
CA PRO A 114 -5.74 -7.81 -3.99
C PRO A 114 -6.75 -8.71 -4.70
N LYS A 115 -6.84 -9.97 -4.26
CA LYS A 115 -7.78 -10.93 -4.85
C LYS A 115 -9.23 -10.49 -4.67
N GLN A 116 -9.59 -10.02 -3.48
CA GLN A 116 -10.94 -9.55 -3.20
C GLN A 116 -11.28 -8.33 -4.03
N PHE A 117 -10.34 -7.39 -4.15
CA PHE A 117 -10.54 -6.20 -4.95
C PHE A 117 -10.82 -6.57 -6.41
N LEU A 118 -10.03 -7.47 -6.98
CA LEU A 118 -10.17 -7.88 -8.37
C LEU A 118 -11.50 -8.59 -8.66
N ARG A 119 -12.09 -9.23 -7.66
CA ARG A 119 -13.41 -9.86 -7.80
C ARG A 119 -14.55 -8.85 -7.70
N THR A 120 -14.36 -7.81 -6.89
CA THR A 120 -15.45 -6.86 -6.57
C THR A 120 -15.52 -5.73 -7.59
N PHE A 121 -14.38 -5.28 -8.05
CA PHE A 121 -14.27 -4.14 -8.93
C PHE A 121 -13.66 -4.51 -10.28
#